data_902e149bc597192578a517306d41f69a
#
_entry.id   902e149bc597192578a517306d41f69a
#
_cell.length_a   1.000
_cell.length_b   1.000
_cell.length_c   1.000
_cell.angle_alpha   90.00
_cell.angle_beta   90.00
_cell.angle_gamma   90.00
#
_symmetry.space_group_name_H-M   'P 1'
#
loop_
_entity.id
_entity.type
_entity.pdbx_description
1 polymer ?
#
loop_
_entity_poly.entity_id
_entity_poly.type
_entity_poly.pdbx_seq_one_letter_code
_entity_poly.pdbx_strand_id
1 'polypeptide(L)'
;MVAASILPVTIHNGNIYFLFGKENELEDSSKGFSDFGGKVENGESIINTAFREGSEELCGFLGNSKDVKQLIKKQGGIYKLSHNNYHIHIFFMNYDENLPKYFTNNHRFLWNHMDKNLLNNSKFFEKQEIKWFSINELRTKKHEFRSFYVEIIDLFLKDIKRITEFINKMKTSRKIYPTSKNKRSKTYKNKKGG
;
A
#
# COMPACT_ATOMS: atom_id res chain seq x y z
N MET A 1 9.11 18.24 10.70
CA MET A 1 8.14 17.94 9.62
C MET A 1 7.34 16.73 10.05
N VAL A 2 6.01 16.76 9.90
CA VAL A 2 5.12 15.62 10.20
C VAL A 2 4.81 14.92 8.89
N ALA A 3 4.84 13.57 8.90
CA ALA A 3 4.52 12.75 7.74
C ALA A 3 3.63 11.56 8.13
N ALA A 4 2.89 11.03 7.17
CA ALA A 4 1.98 9.92 7.39
C ALA A 4 1.92 8.99 6.19
N SER A 5 1.73 7.71 6.47
CA SER A 5 1.71 6.64 5.46
C SER A 5 0.63 5.60 5.72
N ILE A 6 0.34 4.83 4.69
CA ILE A 6 -0.33 3.52 4.80
C ILE A 6 0.67 2.40 4.54
N LEU A 7 0.46 1.26 5.21
CA LEU A 7 1.25 0.05 4.99
C LEU A 7 0.33 -1.17 4.91
N PRO A 8 0.08 -1.72 3.72
CA PRO A 8 -0.68 -2.95 3.57
C PRO A 8 0.07 -4.14 4.18
N VAL A 9 -0.66 -4.98 4.91
CA VAL A 9 -0.13 -6.21 5.52
C VAL A 9 -1.07 -7.37 5.30
N THR A 10 -0.53 -8.58 5.21
CA THR A 10 -1.31 -9.80 4.98
C THR A 10 -0.73 -11.00 5.69
N ILE A 11 -1.52 -12.09 5.76
CA ILE A 11 -1.03 -13.43 6.10
C ILE A 11 -1.30 -14.34 4.91
N HIS A 12 -0.22 -14.89 4.35
CA HIS A 12 -0.27 -15.88 3.27
C HIS A 12 0.57 -17.10 3.65
N ASN A 13 0.01 -18.30 3.50
CA ASN A 13 0.66 -19.57 3.85
C ASN A 13 1.28 -19.57 5.27
N GLY A 14 0.57 -18.98 6.24
CA GLY A 14 1.04 -18.91 7.64
C GLY A 14 2.08 -17.82 7.92
N ASN A 15 2.61 -17.14 6.91
CA ASN A 15 3.61 -16.09 7.04
C ASN A 15 2.99 -14.69 6.88
N ILE A 16 3.54 -13.72 7.58
CA ILE A 16 3.15 -12.31 7.46
C ILE A 16 4.01 -11.66 6.37
N TYR A 17 3.34 -10.88 5.52
CA TYR A 17 3.95 -10.08 4.47
C TYR A 17 3.48 -8.64 4.57
N PHE A 18 4.39 -7.71 4.32
CA PHE A 18 4.14 -6.27 4.21
C PHE A 18 4.41 -5.84 2.77
N LEU A 19 3.56 -4.97 2.23
CA LEU A 19 3.74 -4.41 0.89
C LEU A 19 4.50 -3.09 0.98
N PHE A 20 5.66 -3.02 0.34
CA PHE A 20 6.45 -1.80 0.25
C PHE A 20 6.63 -1.35 -1.20
N GLY A 21 6.85 -0.05 -1.38
CA GLY A 21 7.18 0.56 -2.66
C GLY A 21 8.65 0.97 -2.71
N LYS A 22 9.28 0.79 -3.86
CA LYS A 22 10.64 1.23 -4.14
C LYS A 22 10.63 2.57 -4.84
N GLU A 23 11.38 3.54 -4.32
CA GLU A 23 11.51 4.85 -4.94
C GLU A 23 12.00 4.77 -6.38
N ASN A 24 11.50 5.66 -7.22
CA ASN A 24 11.97 5.82 -8.58
C ASN A 24 13.41 6.31 -8.57
N GLU A 25 14.20 5.91 -9.57
CA GLU A 25 15.60 6.33 -9.72
C GLU A 25 15.80 7.82 -9.95
N LEU A 26 14.76 8.52 -10.42
CA LEU A 26 14.78 9.97 -10.62
C LEU A 26 14.44 10.78 -9.36
N GLU A 27 13.98 10.12 -8.30
CA GLU A 27 13.77 10.80 -7.02
C GLU A 27 15.12 11.16 -6.40
N ASP A 28 15.30 12.44 -6.07
CA ASP A 28 16.51 12.97 -5.40
C ASP A 28 16.63 12.49 -3.95
N SER A 29 15.56 11.89 -3.41
CA SER A 29 15.52 11.36 -2.07
C SER A 29 16.27 10.01 -1.95
N SER A 30 16.51 9.55 -0.73
CA SER A 30 17.24 8.29 -0.50
C SER A 30 16.53 7.12 -1.19
N LYS A 31 17.30 6.33 -1.95
CA LYS A 31 16.81 5.18 -2.71
C LYS A 31 16.44 4.02 -1.80
N GLY A 32 15.57 3.14 -2.25
CA GLY A 32 15.18 1.92 -1.55
C GLY A 32 13.67 1.80 -1.32
N PHE A 33 13.29 0.77 -0.59
CA PHE A 33 11.90 0.51 -0.24
C PHE A 33 11.45 1.32 0.98
N SER A 34 10.19 1.74 0.98
CA SER A 34 9.46 2.31 2.12
C SER A 34 7.98 1.98 2.00
N ASP A 35 7.18 2.35 2.98
CA ASP A 35 5.71 2.36 2.86
C ASP A 35 5.23 3.47 1.91
N PHE A 36 3.91 3.66 1.83
CA PHE A 36 3.28 4.62 0.92
C PHE A 36 2.85 5.84 1.71
N GLY A 37 3.63 6.93 1.64
CA GLY A 37 3.36 8.08 2.47
C GLY A 37 4.28 9.27 2.24
N GLY A 38 3.83 10.42 2.73
CA GLY A 38 4.51 11.68 2.56
C GLY A 38 4.15 12.72 3.61
N LYS A 39 4.46 13.96 3.30
CA LYS A 39 4.34 15.12 4.20
C LYS A 39 2.89 15.51 4.41
N VAL A 40 2.55 15.85 5.65
CA VAL A 40 1.25 16.46 5.98
C VAL A 40 1.17 17.87 5.40
N GLU A 41 0.15 18.13 4.56
CA GLU A 41 -0.11 19.44 3.99
C GLU A 41 -0.92 20.33 4.94
N ASN A 42 -0.92 21.64 4.69
CA ASN A 42 -1.63 22.60 5.54
C ASN A 42 -3.13 22.30 5.55
N GLY A 43 -3.70 22.20 6.77
CA GLY A 43 -5.12 21.90 6.97
C GLY A 43 -5.49 20.43 6.81
N GLU A 44 -4.53 19.57 6.48
CA GLU A 44 -4.77 18.14 6.35
C GLU A 44 -4.58 17.41 7.69
N SER A 45 -5.42 16.42 7.96
CA SER A 45 -5.19 15.54 9.11
C SER A 45 -4.20 14.42 8.75
N ILE A 46 -3.44 13.95 9.74
CA ILE A 46 -2.46 12.85 9.60
C ILE A 46 -3.05 11.65 8.84
N ILE A 47 -4.28 11.24 9.17
CA ILE A 47 -4.91 10.08 8.51
C ILE A 47 -5.34 10.37 7.08
N ASN A 48 -5.76 11.59 6.77
CA ASN A 48 -6.13 11.97 5.40
C ASN A 48 -4.89 12.05 4.51
N THR A 49 -3.77 12.58 5.04
CA THR A 49 -2.46 12.51 4.37
C THR A 49 -2.10 11.07 4.02
N ALA A 50 -2.19 10.14 4.97
CA ALA A 50 -1.89 8.74 4.72
C ALA A 50 -2.76 8.14 3.60
N PHE A 51 -4.04 8.52 3.51
CA PHE A 51 -4.92 8.04 2.44
C PHE A 51 -4.61 8.68 1.08
N ARG A 52 -4.29 9.98 1.06
CA ARG A 52 -3.92 10.71 -0.16
C ARG A 52 -2.63 10.15 -0.72
N GLU A 53 -1.55 10.18 0.06
CA GLU A 53 -0.23 9.70 -0.33
C GLU A 53 -0.27 8.22 -0.76
N GLY A 54 -0.95 7.37 0.02
CA GLY A 54 -1.11 5.96 -0.33
C GLY A 54 -1.86 5.72 -1.64
N SER A 55 -2.82 6.60 -2.00
CA SER A 55 -3.51 6.50 -3.30
C SER A 55 -2.63 7.01 -4.46
N GLU A 56 -1.85 8.07 -4.24
CA GLU A 56 -0.95 8.67 -5.22
C GLU A 56 0.22 7.71 -5.52
N GLU A 57 0.97 7.29 -4.51
CA GLU A 57 2.14 6.42 -4.67
C GLU A 57 1.81 5.00 -5.15
N LEU A 58 0.60 4.50 -4.87
CA LEU A 58 0.10 3.26 -5.48
C LEU A 58 -0.53 3.49 -6.86
N CYS A 59 -0.38 4.68 -7.46
CA CYS A 59 -0.88 5.01 -8.80
C CYS A 59 -2.36 4.63 -9.00
N GLY A 60 -3.19 4.78 -7.98
CA GLY A 60 -4.60 4.43 -8.03
C GLY A 60 -4.93 2.93 -8.03
N PHE A 61 -3.98 2.02 -7.86
CA PHE A 61 -4.23 0.57 -7.80
C PHE A 61 -5.18 0.16 -6.66
N LEU A 62 -5.23 0.95 -5.59
CA LEU A 62 -6.23 0.80 -4.52
C LEU A 62 -7.39 1.80 -4.62
N GLY A 63 -7.52 2.49 -5.76
CA GLY A 63 -8.46 3.58 -5.96
C GLY A 63 -7.92 4.92 -5.45
N ASN A 64 -8.82 5.93 -5.38
CA ASN A 64 -8.49 7.23 -4.83
C ASN A 64 -8.51 7.23 -3.29
N SER A 65 -8.20 8.35 -2.65
CA SER A 65 -8.13 8.46 -1.18
C SER A 65 -9.44 8.05 -0.45
N LYS A 66 -10.62 8.25 -1.08
CA LYS A 66 -11.91 7.82 -0.53
C LYS A 66 -12.05 6.30 -0.62
N ASP A 67 -11.59 5.70 -1.72
CA ASP A 67 -11.61 4.24 -1.92
C ASP A 67 -10.66 3.55 -0.95
N VAL A 68 -9.45 4.08 -0.75
CA VAL A 68 -8.48 3.61 0.25
C VAL A 68 -9.10 3.65 1.66
N LYS A 69 -9.73 4.76 2.03
CA LYS A 69 -10.45 4.89 3.31
C LYS A 69 -11.55 3.84 3.47
N GLN A 70 -12.35 3.61 2.43
CA GLN A 70 -13.42 2.61 2.45
C GLN A 70 -12.85 1.19 2.52
N LEU A 71 -11.79 0.91 1.75
CA LEU A 71 -11.08 -0.35 1.80
C LEU A 71 -10.61 -0.66 3.22
N ILE A 72 -9.90 0.26 3.85
CA ILE A 72 -9.39 0.11 5.22
C ILE A 72 -10.53 -0.12 6.21
N LYS A 73 -11.62 0.66 6.12
CA LYS A 73 -12.80 0.47 6.97
C LYS A 73 -13.41 -0.92 6.77
N LYS A 74 -13.57 -1.37 5.53
CA LYS A 74 -14.09 -2.71 5.19
C LYS A 74 -13.17 -3.84 5.67
N GLN A 75 -11.88 -3.56 5.77
CA GLN A 75 -10.86 -4.49 6.23
C GLN A 75 -10.77 -4.58 7.77
N GLY A 76 -11.54 -3.77 8.51
CA GLY A 76 -11.60 -3.81 9.96
C GLY A 76 -10.80 -2.71 10.67
N GLY A 77 -10.19 -1.80 9.92
CA GLY A 77 -9.48 -0.64 10.47
C GLY A 77 -7.96 -0.70 10.34
N ILE A 78 -7.28 0.03 11.22
CA ILE A 78 -5.83 0.25 11.18
C ILE A 78 -5.17 -0.10 12.52
N TYR A 79 -3.94 -0.56 12.43
CA TYR A 79 -2.97 -0.59 13.52
C TYR A 79 -2.02 0.59 13.35
N LYS A 80 -1.87 1.43 14.40
CA LYS A 80 -1.05 2.64 14.33
C LYS A 80 0.31 2.40 14.95
N LEU A 81 1.35 2.77 14.23
CA LEU A 81 2.70 2.93 14.75
C LEU A 81 3.19 4.34 14.48
N SER A 82 4.10 4.83 15.32
CA SER A 82 4.74 6.12 15.12
C SER A 82 6.20 6.02 15.47
N HIS A 83 7.04 6.63 14.64
CA HIS A 83 8.46 6.82 14.90
C HIS A 83 8.78 8.30 14.70
N ASN A 84 9.17 8.99 15.76
CA ASN A 84 9.31 10.45 15.76
C ASN A 84 8.01 11.13 15.25
N ASN A 85 8.10 11.93 14.21
CA ASN A 85 6.96 12.60 13.57
C ASN A 85 6.42 11.84 12.34
N TYR A 86 6.77 10.57 12.18
CA TYR A 86 6.29 9.71 11.10
C TYR A 86 5.21 8.75 11.61
N HIS A 87 4.00 8.83 11.04
CA HIS A 87 2.82 8.09 11.48
C HIS A 87 2.41 7.03 10.46
N ILE A 88 2.53 5.75 10.83
CA ILE A 88 2.30 4.60 9.96
C ILE A 88 0.97 3.97 10.28
N HIS A 89 0.13 3.78 9.26
CA HIS A 89 -1.19 3.19 9.37
C HIS A 89 -1.20 1.81 8.69
N ILE A 90 -0.93 0.77 9.49
CA ILE A 90 -0.92 -0.62 9.01
C ILE A 90 -2.35 -1.11 8.90
N PHE A 91 -2.71 -1.70 7.76
CA PHE A 91 -4.03 -2.28 7.56
C PHE A 91 -3.95 -3.63 6.85
N PHE A 92 -4.93 -4.49 7.13
CA PHE A 92 -5.00 -5.79 6.49
C PHE A 92 -5.47 -5.67 5.05
N MET A 93 -4.77 -6.35 4.12
CA MET A 93 -5.14 -6.49 2.72
C MET A 93 -5.03 -7.96 2.31
N ASN A 94 -5.88 -8.43 1.39
CA ASN A 94 -5.71 -9.78 0.86
C ASN A 94 -4.40 -9.88 0.09
N TYR A 95 -3.70 -11.01 0.23
CA TYR A 95 -2.52 -11.29 -0.57
C TYR A 95 -2.90 -11.43 -2.04
N ASP A 96 -2.19 -10.74 -2.89
CA ASP A 96 -2.24 -10.89 -4.34
C ASP A 96 -0.80 -10.96 -4.86
N GLU A 97 -0.41 -12.12 -5.36
CA GLU A 97 0.93 -12.36 -5.90
C GLU A 97 1.19 -11.62 -7.21
N ASN A 98 0.11 -11.30 -7.93
CA ASN A 98 0.20 -10.61 -9.22
C ASN A 98 0.24 -9.08 -9.08
N LEU A 99 -0.22 -8.53 -7.97
CA LEU A 99 -0.26 -7.08 -7.75
C LEU A 99 1.10 -6.41 -8.01
N PRO A 100 2.25 -6.89 -7.46
CA PRO A 100 3.55 -6.32 -7.76
C PRO A 100 3.91 -6.37 -9.25
N LYS A 101 3.59 -7.45 -9.92
CA LYS A 101 3.85 -7.62 -11.35
C LYS A 101 3.04 -6.62 -12.20
N TYR A 102 1.77 -6.46 -11.91
CA TYR A 102 0.91 -5.51 -12.64
C TYR A 102 1.35 -4.08 -12.39
N PHE A 103 1.69 -3.72 -11.16
CA PHE A 103 2.20 -2.40 -10.82
C PHE A 103 3.47 -2.07 -11.63
N THR A 104 4.48 -2.92 -11.55
CA THR A 104 5.77 -2.73 -12.23
C THR A 104 5.62 -2.69 -13.76
N ASN A 105 4.77 -3.56 -14.32
CA ASN A 105 4.52 -3.55 -15.77
C ASN A 105 3.80 -2.27 -16.22
N ASN A 106 2.80 -1.80 -15.46
CA ASN A 106 2.09 -0.56 -15.73
C ASN A 106 3.06 0.64 -15.65
N HIS A 107 3.86 0.71 -14.58
CA HIS A 107 4.88 1.74 -14.42
C HIS A 107 5.81 1.77 -15.63
N ARG A 108 6.41 0.61 -16.00
CA ARG A 108 7.34 0.50 -17.14
C ARG A 108 6.69 0.91 -18.46
N PHE A 109 5.45 0.49 -18.70
CA PHE A 109 4.73 0.84 -19.91
C PHE A 109 4.51 2.35 -20.01
N LEU A 110 3.95 2.97 -18.98
CA LEU A 110 3.66 4.41 -18.97
C LEU A 110 4.95 5.24 -19.03
N TRP A 111 5.98 4.84 -18.28
CA TRP A 111 7.29 5.49 -18.28
C TRP A 111 7.93 5.57 -19.68
N ASN A 112 7.75 4.53 -20.49
CA ASN A 112 8.31 4.46 -21.83
C ASN A 112 7.46 5.18 -22.90
N HIS A 113 6.18 5.49 -22.62
CA HIS A 113 5.24 6.01 -23.62
C HIS A 113 4.71 7.40 -23.30
N MET A 114 4.82 7.86 -22.06
CA MET A 114 4.36 9.19 -21.67
C MET A 114 5.42 10.26 -21.95
N ASP A 115 4.95 11.48 -22.16
CA ASP A 115 5.82 12.66 -22.27
C ASP A 115 6.66 12.84 -20.99
N LYS A 116 7.95 13.12 -21.15
CA LYS A 116 8.89 13.26 -20.02
C LYS A 116 8.53 14.41 -19.08
N ASN A 117 7.98 15.50 -19.59
CA ASN A 117 7.58 16.64 -18.78
C ASN A 117 6.35 16.28 -17.92
N LEU A 118 5.41 15.50 -18.46
CA LEU A 118 4.28 14.98 -17.69
C LEU A 118 4.75 14.03 -16.60
N LEU A 119 5.69 13.15 -16.88
CA LEU A 119 6.25 12.23 -15.88
C LEU A 119 6.94 12.98 -14.74
N ASN A 120 7.78 13.96 -15.06
CA ASN A 120 8.52 14.74 -14.07
C ASN A 120 7.64 15.65 -13.21
N ASN A 121 6.50 16.09 -13.75
CA ASN A 121 5.58 17.00 -13.06
C ASN A 121 4.41 16.27 -12.37
N SER A 122 4.27 14.95 -12.59
CA SER A 122 3.20 14.18 -11.99
C SER A 122 3.69 13.50 -10.70
N LYS A 123 2.84 13.49 -9.68
CA LYS A 123 3.07 12.72 -8.45
C LYS A 123 2.86 11.21 -8.63
N PHE A 124 2.50 10.81 -9.86
CA PHE A 124 2.27 9.42 -10.20
C PHE A 124 3.56 8.73 -10.48
N PHE A 125 4.31 8.10 -10.14
CA PHE A 125 5.57 7.44 -10.51
C PHE A 125 6.69 7.62 -9.48
N GLU A 126 6.35 8.14 -8.31
CA GLU A 126 7.30 8.20 -7.20
C GLU A 126 7.80 6.80 -6.81
N LYS A 127 6.95 5.77 -6.93
CA LYS A 127 7.34 4.36 -6.77
C LYS A 127 7.42 3.65 -8.12
N GLN A 128 8.57 3.07 -8.42
CA GLN A 128 8.79 2.30 -9.67
C GLN A 128 8.45 0.81 -9.55
N GLU A 129 8.42 0.28 -8.33
CA GLU A 129 8.21 -1.13 -8.02
C GLU A 129 7.48 -1.25 -6.68
N ILE A 130 6.62 -2.26 -6.54
CA ILE A 130 6.12 -2.68 -5.24
C ILE A 130 6.43 -4.15 -5.01
N LYS A 131 6.61 -4.55 -3.74
CA LYS A 131 6.99 -5.92 -3.38
C LYS A 131 6.45 -6.31 -2.01
N TRP A 132 6.00 -7.56 -1.91
CA TRP A 132 5.69 -8.20 -0.65
C TRP A 132 6.96 -8.68 0.03
N PHE A 133 7.24 -8.20 1.24
CA PHE A 133 8.35 -8.65 2.08
C PHE A 133 7.82 -9.46 3.25
N SER A 134 8.35 -10.66 3.42
CA SER A 134 8.14 -11.48 4.61
C SER A 134 8.89 -10.91 5.82
N ILE A 135 8.50 -11.31 7.03
CA ILE A 135 9.24 -10.93 8.25
C ILE A 135 10.72 -11.33 8.17
N ASN A 136 11.02 -12.51 7.58
CA ASN A 136 12.41 -12.94 7.43
C ASN A 136 13.18 -12.03 6.47
N GLU A 137 12.58 -11.62 5.36
CA GLU A 137 13.19 -10.65 4.45
C GLU A 137 13.38 -9.29 5.11
N LEU A 138 12.45 -8.82 5.95
CA LEU A 138 12.64 -7.58 6.73
C LEU A 138 13.88 -7.65 7.64
N ARG A 139 14.21 -8.81 8.18
CA ARG A 139 15.40 -9.00 9.01
C ARG A 139 16.70 -9.02 8.20
N THR A 140 16.68 -9.69 7.05
CA THR A 140 17.89 -10.00 6.27
C THR A 140 18.20 -8.99 5.18
N LYS A 141 17.19 -8.23 4.72
CA LYS A 141 17.30 -7.32 3.58
C LYS A 141 17.10 -5.85 3.95
N LYS A 142 17.47 -5.45 5.17
CA LYS A 142 17.36 -4.05 5.61
C LYS A 142 18.06 -3.07 4.68
N HIS A 143 19.14 -3.50 4.02
CA HIS A 143 19.90 -2.70 3.08
C HIS A 143 19.13 -2.35 1.78
N GLU A 144 18.03 -3.06 1.46
CA GLU A 144 17.15 -2.71 0.35
C GLU A 144 16.22 -1.53 0.68
N PHE A 145 16.11 -1.14 1.96
CA PHE A 145 15.24 -0.07 2.41
C PHE A 145 15.94 1.29 2.47
N ARG A 146 15.15 2.36 2.38
CA ARG A 146 15.66 3.73 2.56
C ARG A 146 16.34 3.85 3.93
N SER A 147 17.42 4.61 4.01
CA SER A 147 18.25 4.70 5.22
C SER A 147 17.45 5.06 6.48
N PHE A 148 16.56 6.06 6.40
CA PHE A 148 15.71 6.46 7.52
C PHE A 148 14.67 5.40 7.90
N TYR A 149 14.32 4.51 6.95
CA TYR A 149 13.27 3.51 7.14
C TYR A 149 13.77 2.27 7.88
N VAL A 150 15.08 2.07 8.02
CA VAL A 150 15.70 0.94 8.73
C VAL A 150 15.25 0.89 10.20
N GLU A 151 15.22 2.03 10.89
CA GLU A 151 14.74 2.10 12.27
C GLU A 151 13.25 1.76 12.39
N ILE A 152 12.45 2.11 11.38
CA ILE A 152 11.03 1.75 11.30
C ILE A 152 10.85 0.24 11.11
N ILE A 153 11.70 -0.42 10.31
CA ILE A 153 11.73 -1.88 10.20
C ILE A 153 12.00 -2.52 11.56
N ASP A 154 12.94 -1.99 12.33
CA ASP A 154 13.23 -2.49 13.68
C ASP A 154 12.03 -2.33 14.62
N LEU A 155 11.30 -1.22 14.50
CA LEU A 155 10.07 -1.01 15.23
C LEU A 155 8.99 -2.04 14.86
N PHE A 156 8.80 -2.36 13.57
CA PHE A 156 7.89 -3.43 13.14
C PHE A 156 8.27 -4.78 13.72
N LEU A 157 9.54 -5.13 13.65
CA LEU A 157 10.04 -6.42 14.18
C LEU A 157 9.88 -6.52 15.71
N LYS A 158 10.04 -5.42 16.42
CA LYS A 158 9.80 -5.34 17.87
C LYS A 158 8.33 -5.51 18.22
N ASP A 159 7.44 -4.95 17.41
CA ASP A 159 5.99 -4.95 17.66
C ASP A 159 5.24 -6.05 16.90
N ILE A 160 5.97 -6.97 16.27
CA ILE A 160 5.42 -7.97 15.35
C ILE A 160 4.32 -8.86 15.98
N LYS A 161 4.43 -9.14 17.27
CA LYS A 161 3.41 -9.93 17.99
C LYS A 161 2.06 -9.21 17.98
N ARG A 162 2.04 -7.92 18.33
CA ARG A 162 0.80 -7.10 18.35
C ARG A 162 0.23 -6.91 16.95
N ILE A 163 1.10 -6.68 15.95
CA ILE A 163 0.70 -6.60 14.54
C ILE A 163 0.05 -7.92 14.12
N THR A 164 0.64 -9.07 14.48
CA THR A 164 0.09 -10.40 14.19
C THR A 164 -1.29 -10.61 14.82
N GLU A 165 -1.45 -10.24 16.08
CA GLU A 165 -2.73 -10.32 16.80
C GLU A 165 -3.80 -9.46 16.11
N PHE A 166 -3.44 -8.23 15.72
CA PHE A 166 -4.33 -7.35 14.95
C PHE A 166 -4.78 -7.99 13.64
N ILE A 167 -3.84 -8.52 12.83
CA ILE A 167 -4.16 -9.13 11.53
C ILE A 167 -5.06 -10.35 11.71
N ASN A 168 -4.76 -11.22 12.68
CA ASN A 168 -5.57 -12.41 12.96
C ASN A 168 -7.00 -12.04 13.36
N LYS A 169 -7.17 -11.01 14.19
CA LYS A 169 -8.49 -10.47 14.55
C LYS A 169 -9.27 -10.01 13.31
N MET A 170 -8.62 -9.29 12.39
CA MET A 170 -9.24 -8.82 11.15
C MET A 170 -9.67 -9.98 10.24
N LYS A 171 -8.81 -11.01 10.10
CA LYS A 171 -9.09 -12.19 9.31
C LYS A 171 -10.25 -13.02 9.87
N THR A 172 -10.36 -13.14 11.18
CA THR A 172 -11.43 -13.90 11.88
C THR A 172 -12.78 -13.19 11.77
N SER A 173 -12.81 -11.88 11.95
CA SER A 173 -14.04 -11.07 11.82
C SER A 173 -14.70 -11.17 10.46
N ARG A 174 -13.94 -11.48 9.40
CA ARG A 174 -14.46 -11.68 8.03
C ARG A 174 -15.09 -13.03 7.78
N LYS A 175 -14.64 -14.08 8.49
CA LYS A 175 -15.29 -15.40 8.39
C LYS A 175 -16.71 -15.37 8.94
N ILE A 176 -16.99 -14.44 9.87
CA ILE A 176 -18.31 -14.28 10.49
C ILE A 176 -19.28 -13.50 9.59
N TYR A 177 -18.76 -12.61 8.73
CA TYR A 177 -19.55 -11.83 7.76
C TYR A 177 -19.04 -12.08 6.33
N PRO A 178 -19.41 -13.19 5.67
CA PRO A 178 -19.05 -13.40 4.28
C PRO A 178 -19.67 -12.28 3.44
N THR A 179 -18.83 -11.53 2.72
CA THR A 179 -19.31 -10.53 1.76
C THR A 179 -20.24 -11.20 0.76
N SER A 180 -21.47 -10.67 0.64
CA SER A 180 -22.45 -11.14 -0.32
C SER A 180 -21.81 -11.32 -1.70
N LYS A 181 -21.94 -12.53 -2.25
CA LYS A 181 -21.47 -12.91 -3.58
C LYS A 181 -21.82 -11.82 -4.59
N ASN A 182 -20.85 -11.36 -5.36
CA ASN A 182 -21.05 -10.51 -6.53
C ASN A 182 -22.25 -11.04 -7.34
N LYS A 183 -23.32 -10.25 -7.42
CA LYS A 183 -24.38 -10.48 -8.39
C LYS A 183 -23.74 -10.38 -9.76
N ARG A 184 -23.59 -11.54 -10.43
CA ARG A 184 -23.15 -11.61 -11.82
C ARG A 184 -23.96 -10.62 -12.66
N SER A 185 -23.26 -9.77 -13.39
CA SER A 185 -23.83 -8.89 -14.40
C SER A 185 -24.76 -9.69 -15.31
N LYS A 186 -26.01 -9.25 -15.41
CA LYS A 186 -26.96 -9.76 -16.40
C LYS A 186 -26.38 -9.44 -17.78
N THR A 187 -26.04 -10.45 -18.54
CA THR A 187 -25.73 -10.36 -19.96
C THR A 187 -26.92 -9.73 -20.69
N TYR A 188 -26.71 -8.61 -21.33
CA TYR A 188 -27.67 -8.03 -22.27
C TYR A 188 -27.85 -9.02 -23.45
N LYS A 189 -29.00 -9.66 -23.52
CA LYS A 189 -29.42 -10.37 -24.74
C LYS A 189 -29.81 -9.32 -25.76
N ASN A 190 -29.04 -9.16 -26.82
CA ASN A 190 -29.43 -8.42 -28.00
C ASN A 190 -30.70 -9.06 -28.58
N LYS A 191 -31.85 -8.36 -28.49
CA LYS A 191 -33.02 -8.64 -29.31
C LYS A 191 -32.67 -8.16 -30.73
N LYS A 192 -32.48 -9.09 -31.66
CA LYS A 192 -32.59 -8.80 -33.09
C LYS A 192 -34.02 -8.45 -33.35
N GLY A 193 -34.29 -7.18 -33.73
CA GLY A 193 -35.54 -6.77 -34.33
C GLY A 193 -35.55 -7.19 -35.79
N GLY A 194 -36.67 -7.70 -36.24
CA GLY A 194 -36.99 -7.93 -37.65
C GLY A 194 -37.35 -6.63 -38.36
#